data_0d07db4642c30e5f53f0c70d747eb778
#
_entry.id   0d07db4642c30e5f53f0c70d747eb778
#
_cell.length_a   1.000
_cell.length_b   1.000
_cell.length_c   1.000
_cell.angle_alpha   90.00
_cell.angle_beta   90.00
_cell.angle_gamma   90.00
#
_symmetry.space_group_name_H-M   'P 1'
#
loop_
_entity.id
_entity.type
_entity.pdbx_description
1 polymer ?
#
loop_
_entity_poly.entity_id
_entity_poly.type
_entity_poly.pdbx_seq_one_letter_code
_entity_poly.pdbx_strand_id
1 'polypeptide(L)'
;DYITLIGVFEYGENYIDSDSPFVDFLKTVATHLKPGGKIVLAIENRFGLKYWAGCTEDHFGTLFEGLEGYPVTSGVKTFTKKELSAILEKAGGLKASWYYPFPDYKLPVAIYSDRLPDREIRQICEENGGHCSCGGPYPESGEYPQRTGLSL
;
A
#
# COMPACT_ATOMS: atom_id res chain seq x y z
N ASP A 1 18.24 -16.25 -1.76
CA ASP A 1 17.44 -16.20 -2.99
C ASP A 1 16.27 -15.23 -2.81
N TYR A 2 15.77 -14.68 -3.94
CA TYR A 2 14.63 -13.77 -3.97
C TYR A 2 13.61 -14.24 -5.00
N ILE A 3 12.33 -14.07 -4.68
CA ILE A 3 11.24 -14.15 -5.65
C ILE A 3 10.61 -12.74 -5.72
N THR A 4 10.42 -12.22 -6.92
CA THR A 4 9.85 -10.89 -7.13
C THR A 4 8.43 -11.01 -7.67
N LEU A 5 7.49 -10.27 -7.07
CA LEU A 5 6.09 -10.13 -7.47
C LEU A 5 5.81 -8.64 -7.64
N ILE A 6 6.22 -8.08 -8.76
CA ILE A 6 6.11 -6.64 -9.05
C ILE A 6 4.98 -6.43 -10.04
N GLY A 7 3.85 -5.85 -9.59
CA GLY A 7 2.67 -5.66 -10.44
C GLY A 7 2.10 -6.99 -10.96
N VAL A 8 2.03 -8.00 -10.11
CA VAL A 8 1.58 -9.36 -10.47
C VAL A 8 0.55 -9.90 -9.48
N PHE A 9 0.72 -9.60 -8.20
CA PHE A 9 -0.08 -10.20 -7.14
C PHE A 9 -1.56 -9.79 -7.20
N GLU A 10 -1.84 -8.60 -7.69
CA GLU A 10 -3.19 -8.05 -7.88
C GLU A 10 -4.06 -8.90 -8.81
N TYR A 11 -3.45 -9.68 -9.70
CA TYR A 11 -4.13 -10.58 -10.65
C TYR A 11 -4.37 -11.99 -10.11
N GLY A 12 -4.16 -12.23 -8.83
CA GLY A 12 -4.22 -13.56 -8.23
C GLY A 12 -5.53 -14.33 -8.45
N GLU A 13 -6.67 -13.62 -8.50
CA GLU A 13 -7.98 -14.21 -8.79
C GLU A 13 -8.07 -14.81 -10.20
N ASN A 14 -7.26 -14.35 -11.15
CA ASN A 14 -7.27 -14.86 -12.53
C ASN A 14 -6.46 -16.17 -12.69
N TYR A 15 -5.60 -16.46 -11.71
CA TYR A 15 -4.68 -17.61 -11.82
C TYR A 15 -4.98 -18.73 -10.83
N ILE A 16 -5.68 -18.41 -9.74
CA ILE A 16 -5.97 -19.36 -8.66
C ILE A 16 -7.49 -19.47 -8.48
N ASP A 17 -8.04 -20.59 -8.84
CA ASP A 17 -9.46 -20.92 -8.64
C ASP A 17 -9.62 -21.56 -7.25
N SER A 18 -9.89 -20.73 -6.25
CA SER A 18 -10.13 -21.15 -4.87
C SER A 18 -10.93 -20.09 -4.10
N ASP A 19 -11.45 -20.45 -2.93
CA ASP A 19 -12.15 -19.54 -2.01
C ASP A 19 -11.23 -18.47 -1.42
N SER A 20 -9.92 -18.64 -1.54
CA SER A 20 -8.91 -17.71 -0.99
C SER A 20 -7.71 -17.55 -1.93
N PRO A 21 -7.94 -17.05 -3.18
CA PRO A 21 -6.97 -17.11 -4.25
C PRO A 21 -5.64 -16.43 -3.91
N PHE A 22 -5.65 -15.29 -3.25
CA PHE A 22 -4.43 -14.56 -2.87
C PHE A 22 -3.63 -15.26 -1.78
N VAL A 23 -4.30 -15.95 -0.85
CA VAL A 23 -3.64 -16.75 0.17
C VAL A 23 -2.95 -17.95 -0.48
N ASP A 24 -3.65 -18.65 -1.36
CA ASP A 24 -3.12 -19.85 -2.02
C ASP A 24 -2.05 -19.51 -3.06
N PHE A 25 -2.15 -18.34 -3.71
CA PHE A 25 -1.07 -17.78 -4.53
C PHE A 25 0.23 -17.64 -3.71
N LEU A 26 0.18 -16.98 -2.55
CA LEU A 26 1.36 -16.80 -1.71
C LEU A 26 1.88 -18.12 -1.12
N LYS A 27 1.00 -19.05 -0.76
CA LYS A 27 1.43 -20.41 -0.35
C LYS A 27 2.21 -21.10 -1.46
N THR A 28 1.68 -21.06 -2.68
CA THR A 28 2.36 -21.64 -3.86
C THR A 28 3.72 -21.00 -4.08
N VAL A 29 3.81 -19.67 -4.06
CA VAL A 29 5.09 -18.95 -4.18
C VAL A 29 6.05 -19.34 -3.07
N ALA A 30 5.57 -19.46 -1.83
CA ALA A 30 6.40 -19.82 -0.69
C ALA A 30 7.03 -21.22 -0.83
N THR A 31 6.37 -22.18 -1.51
CA THR A 31 6.96 -23.51 -1.76
C THR A 31 8.22 -23.46 -2.63
N HIS A 32 8.41 -22.40 -3.40
CA HIS A 32 9.59 -22.21 -4.25
C HIS A 32 10.73 -21.45 -3.54
N LEU A 33 10.51 -20.97 -2.32
CA LEU A 33 11.55 -20.33 -1.53
C LEU A 33 12.50 -21.34 -0.91
N LYS A 34 13.78 -21.08 -1.04
CA LYS A 34 14.80 -21.79 -0.25
C LYS A 34 14.80 -21.27 1.21
N PRO A 35 15.33 -22.05 2.16
CA PRO A 35 15.50 -21.57 3.53
C PRO A 35 16.23 -20.22 3.58
N GLY A 36 15.63 -19.23 4.24
CA GLY A 36 16.14 -17.85 4.30
C GLY A 36 15.88 -17.01 3.05
N GLY A 37 15.20 -17.54 2.04
CA GLY A 37 14.75 -16.78 0.86
C GLY A 37 13.72 -15.70 1.22
N LYS A 38 13.56 -14.72 0.33
CA LYS A 38 12.66 -13.57 0.52
C LYS A 38 11.79 -13.36 -0.70
N ILE A 39 10.55 -12.93 -0.45
CA ILE A 39 9.64 -12.42 -1.48
C ILE A 39 9.72 -10.89 -1.46
N VAL A 40 9.91 -10.28 -2.62
CA VAL A 40 9.76 -8.83 -2.83
C VAL A 40 8.46 -8.63 -3.58
N LEU A 41 7.46 -8.08 -2.89
CA LEU A 41 6.14 -7.82 -3.45
C LEU A 41 5.94 -6.31 -3.56
N ALA A 42 5.55 -5.83 -4.75
CA ALA A 42 5.17 -4.45 -4.98
C ALA A 42 3.81 -4.40 -5.68
N ILE A 43 2.91 -3.62 -5.09
CA ILE A 43 1.51 -3.48 -5.51
C ILE A 43 1.01 -2.10 -5.11
N GLU A 44 0.04 -1.56 -5.82
CA GLU A 44 -0.63 -0.33 -5.45
C GLU A 44 -1.39 -0.48 -4.12
N ASN A 45 -1.32 0.57 -3.30
CA ASN A 45 -2.16 0.64 -2.11
C ASN A 45 -3.58 1.06 -2.52
N ARG A 46 -4.57 0.25 -2.20
CA ARG A 46 -5.99 0.53 -2.48
C ARG A 46 -6.44 1.91 -1.95
N PHE A 47 -5.88 2.35 -0.82
CA PHE A 47 -6.12 3.66 -0.23
C PHE A 47 -5.01 4.67 -0.54
N GLY A 48 -4.35 4.53 -1.70
CA GLY A 48 -3.35 5.49 -2.16
C GLY A 48 -3.91 6.91 -2.27
N LEU A 49 -3.13 7.92 -1.87
CA LEU A 49 -3.54 9.32 -1.86
C LEU A 49 -4.03 9.82 -3.22
N LYS A 50 -3.48 9.28 -4.31
CA LYS A 50 -3.89 9.64 -5.69
C LYS A 50 -5.38 9.37 -5.94
N TYR A 51 -5.93 8.29 -5.41
CA TYR A 51 -7.34 7.94 -5.59
C TYR A 51 -8.26 8.89 -4.82
N TRP A 52 -7.86 9.31 -3.62
CA TRP A 52 -8.56 10.33 -2.85
C TRP A 52 -8.48 11.72 -3.52
N ALA A 53 -7.42 11.97 -4.27
CA ALA A 53 -7.24 13.18 -5.06
C ALA A 53 -7.99 13.17 -6.41
N GLY A 54 -8.77 12.11 -6.70
CA GLY A 54 -9.60 12.02 -7.89
C GLY A 54 -8.93 11.33 -9.09
N CYS A 55 -7.81 10.62 -8.88
CA CYS A 55 -7.29 9.72 -9.92
C CYS A 55 -8.19 8.48 -10.05
N THR A 56 -8.32 8.00 -11.28
CA THR A 56 -8.98 6.72 -11.56
C THR A 56 -8.18 5.54 -11.01
N GLU A 57 -8.85 4.42 -10.79
CA GLU A 57 -8.21 3.16 -10.48
C GLU A 57 -7.34 2.70 -11.66
N ASP A 58 -6.13 2.21 -11.37
CA ASP A 58 -5.08 2.00 -12.38
C ASP A 58 -5.41 0.90 -13.40
N HIS A 59 -6.22 -0.09 -13.03
CA HIS A 59 -6.51 -1.25 -13.87
C HIS A 59 -7.81 -1.10 -14.68
N PHE A 60 -8.80 -0.44 -14.10
CA PHE A 60 -10.13 -0.32 -14.67
C PHE A 60 -10.45 1.09 -15.20
N GLY A 61 -9.67 2.09 -14.82
CA GLY A 61 -9.86 3.47 -15.26
C GLY A 61 -11.13 4.13 -14.70
N THR A 62 -11.77 3.55 -13.68
CA THR A 62 -12.97 4.08 -13.01
C THR A 62 -12.62 4.81 -11.72
N LEU A 63 -13.41 5.83 -11.37
CA LEU A 63 -13.24 6.56 -10.11
C LEU A 63 -13.74 5.69 -8.95
N PHE A 64 -13.01 5.73 -7.85
CA PHE A 64 -13.37 5.16 -6.53
C PHE A 64 -13.50 3.63 -6.48
N GLU A 65 -13.39 2.91 -7.58
CA GLU A 65 -13.60 1.44 -7.64
C GLU A 65 -12.78 0.69 -6.59
N GLY A 66 -11.48 0.98 -6.48
CA GLY A 66 -10.62 0.40 -5.43
C GLY A 66 -11.00 0.88 -4.03
N LEU A 67 -11.32 2.17 -3.85
CA LEU A 67 -11.71 2.73 -2.56
C LEU A 67 -12.98 2.08 -2.00
N GLU A 68 -13.95 1.77 -2.87
CA GLU A 68 -15.22 1.12 -2.54
C GLU A 68 -15.11 -0.41 -2.44
N GLY A 69 -13.93 -0.98 -2.71
CA GLY A 69 -13.66 -2.40 -2.57
C GLY A 69 -14.04 -3.26 -3.78
N TYR A 70 -14.01 -2.69 -4.98
CA TYR A 70 -14.30 -3.35 -6.25
C TYR A 70 -15.74 -3.90 -6.34
N PRO A 71 -16.77 -3.04 -6.20
CA PRO A 71 -18.16 -3.47 -6.20
C PRO A 71 -18.65 -3.95 -7.57
N VAL A 72 -18.03 -3.50 -8.67
CA VAL A 72 -18.49 -3.75 -10.04
C VAL A 72 -17.50 -4.64 -10.80
N THR A 73 -16.22 -4.51 -10.54
CA THR A 73 -15.16 -5.19 -11.28
C THR A 73 -14.62 -6.42 -10.56
N SER A 74 -14.03 -7.35 -11.31
CA SER A 74 -13.43 -8.59 -10.80
C SER A 74 -12.14 -8.93 -11.54
N GLY A 75 -11.35 -9.86 -11.00
CA GLY A 75 -10.13 -10.36 -11.62
C GLY A 75 -8.86 -9.57 -11.28
N VAL A 76 -8.99 -8.34 -10.78
CA VAL A 76 -7.86 -7.54 -10.29
C VAL A 76 -8.24 -6.91 -8.96
N LYS A 77 -7.33 -6.97 -7.98
CA LYS A 77 -7.60 -6.44 -6.65
C LYS A 77 -6.33 -5.90 -6.00
N THR A 78 -6.36 -4.66 -5.59
CA THR A 78 -5.32 -4.08 -4.75
C THR A 78 -5.76 -4.10 -3.27
N PHE A 79 -4.84 -3.91 -2.36
CA PHE A 79 -5.08 -4.13 -0.93
C PHE A 79 -4.63 -2.93 -0.10
N THR A 80 -5.27 -2.78 1.05
CA THR A 80 -4.70 -1.99 2.15
C THR A 80 -3.59 -2.80 2.84
N LYS A 81 -2.70 -2.12 3.55
CA LYS A 81 -1.69 -2.79 4.40
C LYS A 81 -2.31 -3.82 5.35
N LYS A 82 -3.46 -3.49 5.96
CA LYS A 82 -4.16 -4.39 6.89
C LYS A 82 -4.64 -5.66 6.21
N GLU A 83 -5.24 -5.54 5.04
CA GLU A 83 -5.72 -6.69 4.25
C GLU A 83 -4.56 -7.56 3.80
N LEU A 84 -3.52 -6.95 3.25
CA LEU A 84 -2.33 -7.69 2.80
C LEU A 84 -1.62 -8.38 3.98
N SER A 85 -1.54 -7.74 5.15
CA SER A 85 -1.02 -8.38 6.37
C SER A 85 -1.83 -9.61 6.77
N ALA A 86 -3.16 -9.54 6.67
CA ALA A 86 -4.02 -10.69 6.99
C ALA A 86 -3.86 -11.83 5.97
N ILE A 87 -3.63 -11.52 4.70
CA ILE A 87 -3.33 -12.52 3.66
C ILE A 87 -1.99 -13.20 3.95
N LEU A 88 -0.95 -12.44 4.28
CA LEU A 88 0.38 -12.94 4.62
C LEU A 88 0.35 -13.88 5.83
N GLU A 89 -0.42 -13.53 6.86
CA GLU A 89 -0.61 -14.36 8.04
C GLU A 89 -1.28 -15.69 7.69
N LYS A 90 -2.36 -15.65 6.91
CA LYS A 90 -3.08 -16.86 6.45
C LYS A 90 -2.24 -17.72 5.49
N ALA A 91 -1.32 -17.13 4.79
CA ALA A 91 -0.43 -17.83 3.85
C ALA A 91 0.73 -18.59 4.53
N GLY A 92 0.76 -18.65 5.86
CA GLY A 92 1.76 -19.37 6.64
C GLY A 92 2.55 -18.49 7.60
N GLY A 93 2.00 -17.35 8.01
CA GLY A 93 2.63 -16.43 8.96
C GLY A 93 3.86 -15.74 8.36
N LEU A 94 3.80 -15.35 7.10
CA LEU A 94 4.90 -14.66 6.42
C LEU A 94 5.15 -13.30 7.07
N LYS A 95 6.35 -13.10 7.60
CA LYS A 95 6.76 -11.83 8.20
C LYS A 95 7.10 -10.82 7.13
N ALA A 96 6.52 -9.62 7.20
CA ALA A 96 6.75 -8.54 6.26
C ALA A 96 7.55 -7.38 6.86
N SER A 97 8.36 -6.73 6.02
CA SER A 97 8.87 -5.38 6.24
C SER A 97 8.22 -4.49 5.20
N TRP A 98 7.67 -3.36 5.62
CA TRP A 98 6.89 -2.48 4.77
C TRP A 98 7.72 -1.31 4.29
N TYR A 99 7.57 -1.01 3.00
CA TYR A 99 8.18 0.13 2.34
C TYR A 99 7.09 0.89 1.58
N TYR A 100 7.17 2.21 1.59
CA TYR A 100 6.20 3.11 0.98
C TYR A 100 6.92 3.99 -0.04
N PRO A 101 7.04 3.53 -1.29
CA PRO A 101 7.60 4.32 -2.37
C PRO A 101 6.63 5.44 -2.76
N PHE A 102 7.16 6.66 -2.87
CA PHE A 102 6.40 7.85 -3.22
C PHE A 102 6.99 8.52 -4.46
N PRO A 103 6.19 9.00 -5.42
CA PRO A 103 4.72 8.90 -5.50
C PRO A 103 4.19 7.52 -5.89
N ASP A 104 5.01 6.68 -6.49
CA ASP A 104 4.65 5.35 -6.98
C ASP A 104 5.86 4.40 -6.93
N TYR A 105 5.62 3.10 -6.79
CA TYR A 105 6.70 2.09 -6.75
C TYR A 105 7.43 1.92 -8.09
N LYS A 106 6.81 2.32 -9.21
CA LYS A 106 7.41 2.22 -10.55
C LYS A 106 8.54 3.22 -10.75
N LEU A 107 8.38 4.45 -10.21
CA LEU A 107 9.40 5.52 -10.28
C LEU A 107 9.41 6.32 -8.96
N PRO A 108 9.94 5.76 -7.88
CA PRO A 108 9.94 6.44 -6.59
C PRO A 108 10.97 7.56 -6.53
N VAL A 109 10.57 8.70 -6.00
CA VAL A 109 11.45 9.81 -5.62
C VAL A 109 11.95 9.63 -4.19
N ALA A 110 11.12 9.05 -3.32
CA ALA A 110 11.45 8.74 -1.94
C ALA A 110 10.83 7.39 -1.54
N ILE A 111 11.48 6.68 -0.61
CA ILE A 111 10.98 5.42 -0.05
C ILE A 111 11.02 5.52 1.47
N TYR A 112 9.86 5.45 2.08
CA TYR A 112 9.69 5.40 3.53
C TYR A 112 9.55 3.95 4.01
N SER A 113 9.76 3.68 5.29
CA SER A 113 9.56 2.36 5.86
C SER A 113 9.07 2.44 7.32
N ASP A 114 8.44 1.37 7.80
CA ASP A 114 8.03 1.23 9.21
C ASP A 114 9.23 1.19 10.19
N ARG A 115 10.45 1.09 9.68
CA ARG A 115 11.65 1.04 10.52
C ARG A 115 12.19 2.40 10.92
N LEU A 116 11.67 3.48 10.31
CA LEU A 116 12.01 4.83 10.78
C LEU A 116 11.31 5.06 12.12
N PRO A 117 12.06 5.34 13.20
CA PRO A 117 11.45 5.71 14.47
C PRO A 117 10.58 6.96 14.28
N ASP A 118 9.42 7.02 14.93
CA ASP A 118 8.51 8.19 14.90
C ASP A 118 9.24 9.51 15.18
N ARG A 119 10.32 9.47 15.96
CA ARG A 119 11.17 10.60 16.29
C ARG A 119 11.90 11.15 15.07
N GLU A 120 12.43 10.28 14.19
CA GLU A 120 13.13 10.71 12.97
C GLU A 120 12.16 11.28 11.94
N ILE A 121 10.96 10.70 11.83
CA ILE A 121 9.90 11.23 10.96
C ILE A 121 9.50 12.63 11.41
N ARG A 122 9.30 12.85 12.71
CA ARG A 122 8.99 14.18 13.26
C ARG A 122 10.09 15.19 12.98
N GLN A 123 11.35 14.82 13.17
CA GLN A 123 12.50 15.69 12.91
C GLN A 123 12.56 16.09 11.42
N ILE A 124 12.39 15.14 10.50
CA ILE A 124 12.35 15.42 9.04
C ILE A 124 11.19 16.35 8.70
N CYS A 125 10.02 16.17 9.31
CA CYS A 125 8.88 17.06 9.11
C CYS A 125 9.13 18.47 9.62
N GLU A 126 9.75 18.62 10.80
CA GLU A 126 10.10 19.90 11.39
C GLU A 126 11.15 20.64 10.57
N GLU A 127 12.19 19.96 10.10
CA GLU A 127 13.26 20.52 9.25
C GLU A 127 12.74 20.96 7.87
N ASN A 128 11.66 20.34 7.35
CA ASN A 128 11.04 20.68 6.07
C ASN A 128 9.80 21.60 6.21
N GLY A 129 9.72 22.40 7.27
CA GLY A 129 8.70 23.43 7.43
C GLY A 129 7.32 22.92 7.89
N GLY A 130 7.26 21.79 8.56
CA GLY A 130 6.05 21.31 9.23
C GLY A 130 4.96 20.74 8.30
N HIS A 131 5.21 20.62 7.01
CA HIS A 131 4.28 19.97 6.07
C HIS A 131 4.58 18.46 5.94
N CYS A 132 4.20 17.70 6.95
CA CYS A 132 4.23 16.25 6.90
C CYS A 132 2.86 15.71 6.43
N SER A 133 2.79 15.21 5.20
CA SER A 133 1.63 14.44 4.71
C SER A 133 1.62 12.98 5.18
N CYS A 134 2.49 12.61 6.10
CA CYS A 134 2.46 11.31 6.74
C CYS A 134 1.41 11.36 7.87
N GLY A 135 0.34 10.58 7.71
CA GLY A 135 -0.76 10.47 8.67
C GLY A 135 -0.30 10.00 10.06
N GLY A 136 0.20 10.93 10.86
CA GLY A 136 0.29 10.78 12.30
C GLY A 136 -1.10 10.90 12.94
N PRO A 137 -1.29 10.43 14.18
CA PRO A 137 -2.55 10.61 14.88
C PRO A 137 -2.90 12.11 14.91
N TYR A 138 -4.14 12.43 14.53
CA TYR A 138 -4.66 13.78 14.60
C TYR A 138 -4.43 14.35 16.02
N PRO A 139 -3.99 15.61 16.16
CA PRO A 139 -3.95 16.24 17.46
C PRO A 139 -5.37 16.28 18.04
N GLU A 140 -5.54 15.86 19.27
CA GLU A 140 -6.83 15.83 19.99
C GLU A 140 -7.42 17.23 20.26
N SER A 141 -6.75 18.30 19.84
CA SER A 141 -7.25 19.67 19.96
C SER A 141 -7.77 20.14 18.60
N GLY A 142 -9.10 20.29 18.49
CA GLY A 142 -9.86 20.67 17.31
C GLY A 142 -9.68 22.11 16.80
N GLU A 143 -8.46 22.59 16.65
CA GLU A 143 -8.17 23.86 16.00
C GLU A 143 -7.62 23.64 14.59
N TYR A 144 -8.51 23.71 13.61
CA TYR A 144 -8.12 23.85 12.20
C TYR A 144 -7.55 25.27 11.98
N PRO A 145 -6.37 25.41 11.35
CA PRO A 145 -5.91 26.73 10.94
C PRO A 145 -6.91 27.32 9.92
N GLN A 146 -7.48 28.46 10.26
CA GLN A 146 -8.37 29.23 9.38
C GLN A 146 -7.61 29.56 8.09
N ARG A 147 -8.17 29.20 6.94
CA ARG A 147 -7.66 29.66 5.63
C ARG A 147 -7.75 31.18 5.59
N THR A 148 -6.61 31.84 5.69
CA THR A 148 -6.51 33.26 5.33
C THR A 148 -6.69 33.37 3.82
N GLY A 149 -7.70 34.14 3.42
CA GLY A 149 -8.18 34.23 2.05
C GLY A 149 -7.09 34.68 1.06
N LEU A 150 -7.09 34.05 -0.08
CA LEU A 150 -6.57 34.57 -1.32
C LEU A 150 -7.63 35.55 -1.87
N SER A 151 -7.36 36.85 -1.80
CA SER A 151 -8.04 37.85 -2.65
C SER A 151 -7.44 37.78 -4.06
N LEU A 152 -8.33 37.81 -5.05
CA LEU A 152 -8.03 37.92 -6.48
C LEU A 152 -7.23 39.16 -6.80
#